data_13e552979ee3732c07ad63bfd4a44bf9
#
_entry.id   13e552979ee3732c07ad63bfd4a44bf9
#
_cell.length_a   1.000
_cell.length_b   1.000
_cell.length_c   1.000
_cell.angle_alpha   90.00
_cell.angle_beta   90.00
_cell.angle_gamma   90.00
#
_symmetry.space_group_name_H-M   'P 1'
#
loop_
_entity.id
_entity.type
_entity.pdbx_description
1 polymer ?
#
loop_
_entity_poly.entity_id
_entity_poly.type
_entity_poly.pdbx_seq_one_letter_code
_entity_poly.pdbx_strand_id
1 'polypeptide(L)'
;LRRQRQMCIRDRELSENDFAVAREIVAWKHKVLAAWPAVKIVDVQRARVGDKPIFIGRSYHFELTLDLAGLAPEDVGAELVVARPVEPDRVVEVIRTVPLSQVQVSGSQVTFALDYVPEQAGMFDMALRIFPQNPMLPHRMDFALVKWA
;
A
#
# COMPACT_ATOMS: atom_id res chain seq x y z
N LEU A 1 25.64 3.86 36.54
CA LEU A 1 25.32 5.28 36.73
C LEU A 1 25.41 6.08 35.41
N ARG A 2 26.47 5.90 34.60
CA ARG A 2 26.59 6.52 33.28
C ARG A 2 25.54 6.00 32.30
N ARG A 3 25.22 4.72 32.35
CA ARG A 3 24.18 4.13 31.49
C ARG A 3 22.78 4.66 31.76
N GLN A 4 22.43 4.91 33.03
CA GLN A 4 21.14 5.49 33.39
C GLN A 4 20.99 6.95 32.96
N ARG A 5 22.07 7.75 33.07
CA ARG A 5 22.06 9.13 32.57
C ARG A 5 21.92 9.21 31.05
N GLN A 6 22.62 8.37 30.31
CA GLN A 6 22.52 8.31 28.86
C GLN A 6 21.14 7.82 28.39
N MET A 7 20.53 6.87 29.10
CA MET A 7 19.17 6.43 28.81
C MET A 7 18.15 7.54 29.06
N CYS A 8 18.23 8.28 30.16
CA CYS A 8 17.31 9.38 30.46
C CYS A 8 17.41 10.53 29.46
N ILE A 9 18.60 10.89 29.00
CA ILE A 9 18.81 11.95 27.98
C ILE A 9 18.28 11.49 26.63
N ARG A 10 18.57 10.26 26.25
CA ARG A 10 18.10 9.67 24.99
C ARG A 10 16.58 9.52 24.97
N ASP A 11 15.98 9.07 26.06
CA ASP A 11 14.54 8.96 26.19
C ASP A 11 13.85 10.32 26.14
N ARG A 12 14.48 11.35 26.68
CA ARG A 12 13.96 12.72 26.65
C ARG A 12 14.00 13.31 25.23
N GLU A 13 15.11 13.15 24.52
CA GLU A 13 15.25 13.58 23.13
C GLU A 13 14.30 12.82 22.21
N LEU A 14 14.16 11.52 22.38
CA LEU A 14 13.20 10.70 21.64
C LEU A 14 11.76 11.11 21.92
N SER A 15 11.42 11.45 23.16
CA SER A 15 10.08 11.90 23.53
C SER A 15 9.71 13.23 22.88
N GLU A 16 10.62 14.20 22.85
CA GLU A 16 10.39 15.50 22.21
C GLU A 16 10.20 15.35 20.70
N ASN A 17 11.02 14.54 20.03
CA ASN A 17 10.88 14.22 18.62
C ASN A 17 9.62 13.39 18.34
N ASP A 18 9.29 12.43 19.20
CA ASP A 18 8.09 11.61 19.06
C ASP A 18 6.81 12.43 19.17
N PHE A 19 6.75 13.46 20.00
CA PHE A 19 5.60 14.35 20.08
C PHE A 19 5.41 15.18 18.81
N ALA A 20 6.47 15.71 18.22
CA ALA A 20 6.41 16.45 16.97
C ALA A 20 5.97 15.54 15.82
N VAL A 21 6.57 14.36 15.71
CA VAL A 21 6.21 13.34 14.71
C VAL A 21 4.77 12.86 14.90
N ALA A 22 4.35 12.63 16.13
CA ALA A 22 2.98 12.22 16.44
C ALA A 22 1.95 13.28 16.00
N ARG A 23 2.23 14.57 16.20
CA ARG A 23 1.36 15.66 15.75
C ARG A 23 1.26 15.71 14.22
N GLU A 24 2.36 15.57 13.52
CA GLU A 24 2.40 15.54 12.06
C GLU A 24 1.62 14.35 11.52
N ILE A 25 1.78 13.17 12.10
CA ILE A 25 1.03 11.97 11.72
C ILE A 25 -0.47 12.15 11.95
N VAL A 26 -0.87 12.72 13.08
CA VAL A 26 -2.28 12.99 13.39
C VAL A 26 -2.88 13.97 12.39
N ALA A 27 -2.20 15.06 12.07
CA ALA A 27 -2.64 16.03 11.08
C ALA A 27 -2.76 15.39 9.69
N TRP A 28 -1.80 14.57 9.30
CA TRP A 28 -1.81 13.83 8.05
C TRP A 28 -2.97 12.81 8.00
N LYS A 29 -3.20 12.06 9.06
CA LYS A 29 -4.33 11.12 9.16
C LYS A 29 -5.67 11.83 8.99
N HIS A 30 -5.86 12.99 9.62
CA HIS A 30 -7.08 13.79 9.47
C HIS A 30 -7.27 14.25 8.03
N LYS A 31 -6.22 14.72 7.38
CA LYS A 31 -6.25 15.11 5.97
C LYS A 31 -6.65 13.94 5.06
N VAL A 32 -6.04 12.78 5.27
CA VAL A 32 -6.32 11.58 4.48
C VAL A 32 -7.74 11.07 4.74
N LEU A 33 -8.19 11.00 5.99
CA LEU A 33 -9.55 10.60 6.33
C LEU A 33 -10.61 11.48 5.66
N ALA A 34 -10.37 12.80 5.59
CA ALA A 34 -11.28 13.72 4.93
C ALA A 34 -11.34 13.51 3.41
N ALA A 35 -10.22 13.22 2.78
CA ALA A 35 -10.10 13.06 1.33
C ALA A 35 -10.39 11.64 0.84
N TRP A 36 -10.18 10.62 1.67
CA TRP A 36 -10.26 9.21 1.28
C TRP A 36 -11.56 8.77 0.62
N PRO A 37 -12.76 9.19 1.09
CA PRO A 37 -14.01 8.87 0.39
C PRO A 37 -14.08 9.39 -1.03
N ALA A 38 -13.40 10.50 -1.34
CA ALA A 38 -13.36 11.11 -2.66
C ALA A 38 -12.24 10.55 -3.56
N VAL A 39 -11.27 9.81 -3.01
CA VAL A 39 -10.26 9.10 -3.80
C VAL A 39 -10.95 8.03 -4.63
N LYS A 40 -10.76 8.08 -5.94
CA LYS A 40 -11.45 7.19 -6.89
C LYS A 40 -10.45 6.44 -7.75
N ILE A 41 -10.80 5.20 -8.03
CA ILE A 41 -10.15 4.40 -9.06
C ILE A 41 -10.76 4.79 -10.40
N VAL A 42 -9.95 5.40 -11.27
CA VAL A 42 -10.38 5.93 -12.57
C VAL A 42 -10.28 4.85 -13.64
N ASP A 43 -9.20 4.09 -13.64
CA ASP A 43 -8.97 3.04 -14.62
C ASP A 43 -8.14 1.90 -14.00
N VAL A 44 -8.41 0.69 -14.44
CA VAL A 44 -7.70 -0.52 -14.03
C VAL A 44 -7.43 -1.37 -15.25
N GLN A 45 -6.15 -1.58 -15.53
CA GLN A 45 -5.71 -2.56 -16.53
C GLN A 45 -5.11 -3.76 -15.82
N ARG A 46 -5.68 -4.92 -16.05
CA ARG A 46 -5.23 -6.19 -15.47
C ARG A 46 -4.82 -7.16 -16.57
N ALA A 47 -3.74 -7.86 -16.31
CA ALA A 47 -3.49 -9.06 -17.10
C ALA A 47 -4.67 -10.02 -16.93
N ARG A 48 -5.23 -10.47 -18.06
CA ARG A 48 -6.34 -11.45 -18.05
C ARG A 48 -5.77 -12.82 -17.67
N VAL A 49 -5.75 -13.09 -16.39
CA VAL A 49 -5.36 -14.42 -15.90
C VAL A 49 -6.56 -15.36 -15.98
N GLY A 50 -7.76 -14.85 -15.67
CA GLY A 50 -9.00 -15.64 -15.70
C GLY A 50 -8.87 -16.92 -14.87
N ASP A 51 -9.53 -17.97 -15.33
CA ASP A 51 -9.45 -19.31 -14.70
C ASP A 51 -8.20 -20.10 -15.13
N LYS A 52 -7.21 -19.42 -15.70
CA LYS A 52 -5.99 -20.06 -16.18
C LYS A 52 -4.89 -19.98 -15.12
N PRO A 53 -4.07 -21.02 -14.99
CA PRO A 53 -2.92 -20.99 -14.12
C PRO A 53 -1.91 -19.94 -14.59
N ILE A 54 -1.22 -19.32 -13.65
CA ILE A 54 -0.09 -18.45 -13.96
C ILE A 54 1.19 -19.29 -14.13
N PHE A 55 2.05 -18.82 -15.01
CA PHE A 55 3.27 -19.53 -15.37
C PHE A 55 4.52 -18.76 -14.90
N ILE A 56 5.50 -19.52 -14.43
CA ILE A 56 6.80 -18.98 -14.06
C ILE A 56 7.48 -18.37 -15.30
N GLY A 57 8.13 -17.23 -15.13
CA GLY A 57 8.87 -16.55 -16.18
C GLY A 57 8.01 -15.75 -17.17
N ARG A 58 6.69 -15.82 -17.06
CA ARG A 58 5.77 -15.00 -17.85
C ARG A 58 5.48 -13.70 -17.12
N SER A 59 5.58 -12.59 -17.84
CA SER A 59 5.24 -11.28 -17.27
C SER A 59 3.75 -10.97 -17.38
N TYR A 60 3.18 -10.47 -16.29
CA TYR A 60 1.80 -10.03 -16.18
C TYR A 60 1.76 -8.55 -15.85
N HIS A 61 1.21 -7.74 -16.75
CA HIS A 61 1.14 -6.29 -16.59
C HIS A 61 -0.12 -5.87 -15.84
N PHE A 62 0.07 -4.99 -14.85
CA PHE A 62 -0.99 -4.34 -14.09
C PHE A 62 -0.78 -2.84 -14.13
N GLU A 63 -1.86 -2.10 -14.33
CA GLU A 63 -1.85 -0.64 -14.31
C GLU A 63 -3.10 -0.12 -13.61
N LEU A 64 -2.93 0.90 -12.78
CA LEU A 64 -3.98 1.47 -11.95
C LEU A 64 -3.87 2.98 -11.96
N THR A 65 -4.93 3.66 -12.36
CA THR A 65 -5.02 5.12 -12.34
C THR A 65 -6.01 5.57 -11.28
N LEU A 66 -5.58 6.49 -10.42
CA LEU A 66 -6.35 7.03 -9.33
C LEU A 66 -6.57 8.53 -9.49
N ASP A 67 -7.71 9.02 -9.03
CA ASP A 67 -7.91 10.42 -8.67
C ASP A 67 -7.64 10.58 -7.18
N LEU A 68 -6.68 11.44 -6.85
CA LEU A 68 -6.18 11.61 -5.48
C LEU A 68 -7.05 12.53 -4.61
N ALA A 69 -8.05 13.20 -5.20
CA ALA A 69 -8.93 14.12 -4.47
C ALA A 69 -8.19 15.17 -3.62
N GLY A 70 -7.08 15.68 -4.13
CA GLY A 70 -6.25 16.70 -3.47
C GLY A 70 -5.14 16.14 -2.57
N LEU A 71 -5.03 14.82 -2.42
CA LEU A 71 -3.88 14.20 -1.76
C LEU A 71 -2.64 14.27 -2.65
N ALA A 72 -1.47 14.27 -2.02
CA ALA A 72 -0.21 14.15 -2.74
C ALA A 72 -0.01 12.71 -3.25
N PRO A 73 0.70 12.52 -4.37
CA PRO A 73 1.00 11.17 -4.87
C PRO A 73 1.75 10.30 -3.85
N GLU A 74 2.56 10.92 -3.01
CA GLU A 74 3.31 10.24 -1.96
C GLU A 74 2.44 9.75 -0.80
N ASP A 75 1.23 10.29 -0.65
CA ASP A 75 0.30 9.93 0.43
C ASP A 75 -0.44 8.62 0.16
N VAL A 76 -0.35 8.09 -1.06
CA VAL A 76 -1.07 6.89 -1.49
C VAL A 76 -0.12 5.88 -2.09
N GLY A 77 -0.27 4.64 -1.71
CA GLY A 77 0.42 3.50 -2.29
C GLY A 77 -0.56 2.53 -2.95
N ALA A 78 -0.04 1.73 -3.86
CA ALA A 78 -0.78 0.64 -4.50
C ALA A 78 0.05 -0.64 -4.48
N GLU A 79 -0.61 -1.78 -4.34
CA GLU A 79 0.05 -3.07 -4.36
C GLU A 79 -0.81 -4.15 -5.01
N LEU A 80 -0.13 -5.14 -5.57
CA LEU A 80 -0.72 -6.37 -6.01
C LEU A 80 -0.74 -7.36 -4.85
N VAL A 81 -1.89 -7.94 -4.58
CA VAL A 81 -2.05 -9.02 -3.60
C VAL A 81 -2.23 -10.32 -4.35
N VAL A 82 -1.34 -11.26 -4.11
CA VAL A 82 -1.42 -12.61 -4.66
C VAL A 82 -1.86 -13.54 -3.55
N ALA A 83 -2.97 -14.23 -3.77
CA ALA A 83 -3.58 -15.09 -2.76
C ALA A 83 -3.89 -16.48 -3.35
N ARG A 84 -3.92 -17.47 -2.47
CA ARG A 84 -4.35 -18.83 -2.79
C ARG A 84 -5.68 -19.10 -2.10
N PRO A 85 -6.69 -19.61 -2.83
CA PRO A 85 -7.89 -20.09 -2.18
C PRO A 85 -7.57 -21.31 -1.32
N VAL A 86 -8.02 -21.28 -0.06
CA VAL A 86 -7.91 -22.40 0.88
C VAL A 86 -9.30 -22.95 1.13
N GLU A 87 -9.57 -24.16 0.66
CA GLU A 87 -10.83 -24.85 0.95
C GLU A 87 -10.85 -25.40 2.39
N PRO A 88 -12.02 -25.59 3.02
CA PRO A 88 -13.39 -25.45 2.47
C PRO A 88 -14.07 -24.10 2.69
N ASP A 89 -13.47 -23.18 3.44
CA ASP A 89 -14.19 -22.03 4.00
C ASP A 89 -14.09 -20.73 3.17
N ARG A 90 -13.66 -20.79 1.93
CA ARG A 90 -13.40 -19.61 1.08
C ARG A 90 -12.42 -18.61 1.70
N VAL A 91 -11.62 -19.05 2.64
CA VAL A 91 -10.52 -18.26 3.19
C VAL A 91 -9.41 -18.19 2.13
N VAL A 92 -8.89 -17.01 1.91
CA VAL A 92 -7.74 -16.82 1.04
C VAL A 92 -6.49 -16.66 1.89
N GLU A 93 -5.45 -17.39 1.52
CA GLU A 93 -4.13 -17.21 2.08
C GLU A 93 -3.35 -16.22 1.22
N VAL A 94 -3.01 -15.06 1.79
CA VAL A 94 -2.14 -14.09 1.10
C VAL A 94 -0.73 -14.65 1.08
N ILE A 95 -0.25 -14.95 -0.12
CA ILE A 95 1.09 -15.51 -0.33
C ILE A 95 2.11 -14.39 -0.47
N ARG A 96 1.75 -13.32 -1.19
CA ARG A 96 2.67 -12.26 -1.51
C ARG A 96 1.93 -10.95 -1.77
N THR A 97 2.58 -9.85 -1.39
CA THR A 97 2.19 -8.50 -1.81
C THR A 97 3.35 -7.87 -2.57
N VAL A 98 3.06 -7.24 -3.68
CA VAL A 98 4.08 -6.60 -4.53
C VAL A 98 3.68 -5.14 -4.77
N PRO A 99 4.53 -4.17 -4.38
CA PRO A 99 4.20 -2.76 -4.59
C PRO A 99 4.20 -2.41 -6.08
N LEU A 100 3.24 -1.57 -6.49
CA LEU A 100 3.26 -0.92 -7.78
C LEU A 100 4.08 0.36 -7.71
N SER A 101 4.73 0.70 -8.81
CA SER A 101 5.52 1.93 -8.93
C SER A 101 4.70 3.03 -9.59
N GLN A 102 4.87 4.27 -9.13
CA GLN A 102 4.32 5.43 -9.81
C GLN A 102 5.04 5.65 -11.14
N VAL A 103 4.29 5.67 -12.23
CA VAL A 103 4.84 5.85 -13.58
C VAL A 103 4.43 7.16 -14.21
N GLN A 104 3.34 7.76 -13.76
CA GLN A 104 2.83 9.03 -14.28
C GLN A 104 2.04 9.78 -13.23
N VAL A 105 2.21 11.10 -13.19
CA VAL A 105 1.38 12.02 -12.40
C VAL A 105 0.86 13.09 -13.34
N SER A 106 -0.45 13.29 -13.36
CA SER A 106 -1.11 14.30 -14.21
C SER A 106 -2.21 14.99 -13.42
N GLY A 107 -1.95 16.22 -12.95
CA GLY A 107 -2.89 16.96 -12.12
C GLY A 107 -3.22 16.23 -10.84
N SER A 108 -4.50 15.91 -10.63
CA SER A 108 -4.99 15.15 -9.47
C SER A 108 -4.92 13.63 -9.66
N GLN A 109 -4.43 13.16 -10.79
CA GLN A 109 -4.37 11.74 -11.12
C GLN A 109 -2.95 11.20 -11.02
N VAL A 110 -2.84 9.97 -10.54
CA VAL A 110 -1.59 9.21 -10.50
C VAL A 110 -1.81 7.84 -11.11
N THR A 111 -0.85 7.37 -11.89
CA THR A 111 -0.86 6.03 -12.48
C THR A 111 0.25 5.19 -11.86
N PHE A 112 -0.14 4.03 -11.37
CA PHE A 112 0.77 3.00 -10.87
C PHE A 112 0.83 1.86 -11.86
N ALA A 113 2.00 1.25 -12.01
CA ALA A 113 2.18 0.09 -12.88
C ALA A 113 3.11 -0.95 -12.25
N LEU A 114 2.92 -2.18 -12.67
CA LEU A 114 3.74 -3.32 -12.27
C LEU A 114 3.77 -4.35 -13.37
N ASP A 115 4.97 -4.81 -13.70
CA ASP A 115 5.18 -6.04 -14.47
C ASP A 115 5.55 -7.14 -13.48
N TYR A 116 4.61 -8.04 -13.23
CA TYR A 116 4.76 -9.12 -12.26
C TYR A 116 5.19 -10.42 -12.94
N VAL A 117 6.30 -10.98 -12.48
CA VAL A 117 6.79 -12.27 -12.91
C VAL A 117 6.66 -13.25 -11.75
N PRO A 118 5.76 -14.25 -11.85
CA PRO A 118 5.57 -15.22 -10.78
C PRO A 118 6.81 -16.08 -10.55
N GLU A 119 7.09 -16.36 -9.28
CA GLU A 119 8.11 -17.32 -8.87
C GLU A 119 7.53 -18.73 -8.67
N GLN A 120 6.22 -18.84 -8.57
CA GLN A 120 5.48 -20.10 -8.43
C GLN A 120 4.39 -20.19 -9.48
N ALA A 121 4.27 -21.35 -10.12
CA ALA A 121 3.16 -21.65 -11.00
C ALA A 121 1.96 -22.17 -10.20
N GLY A 122 0.76 -21.95 -10.69
CA GLY A 122 -0.46 -22.47 -10.09
C GLY A 122 -1.68 -21.56 -10.29
N MET A 123 -2.74 -21.91 -9.58
CA MET A 123 -3.97 -21.11 -9.53
C MET A 123 -3.89 -20.15 -8.36
N PHE A 124 -3.89 -18.87 -8.67
CA PHE A 124 -3.84 -17.79 -7.68
C PHE A 124 -4.88 -16.73 -8.00
N ASP A 125 -5.45 -16.17 -6.95
CA ASP A 125 -6.25 -14.96 -7.04
C ASP A 125 -5.34 -13.74 -6.95
N MET A 126 -5.55 -12.78 -7.83
CA MET A 126 -4.80 -11.53 -7.87
C MET A 126 -5.75 -10.35 -7.75
N ALA A 127 -5.46 -9.47 -6.82
CA ALA A 127 -6.21 -8.25 -6.60
C ALA A 127 -5.27 -7.06 -6.43
N LEU A 128 -5.73 -5.89 -6.88
CA LEU A 128 -5.05 -4.64 -6.63
C LEU A 128 -5.73 -3.92 -5.47
N ARG A 129 -4.94 -3.32 -4.60
CA ARG A 129 -5.45 -2.47 -3.53
C ARG A 129 -4.65 -1.20 -3.40
N ILE A 130 -5.32 -0.14 -2.98
CA ILE A 130 -4.72 1.14 -2.63
C ILE A 130 -4.87 1.40 -1.14
N PHE A 131 -3.91 2.09 -0.59
CA PHE A 131 -3.85 2.40 0.83
C PHE A 131 -3.11 3.71 1.05
N PRO A 132 -3.40 4.44 2.15
CA PRO A 132 -2.58 5.57 2.55
C PRO A 132 -1.19 5.09 2.99
N GLN A 133 -0.17 5.84 2.62
CA GLN A 133 1.20 5.57 3.06
C GLN A 133 1.87 6.84 3.54
N ASN A 134 2.71 6.70 4.55
CA ASN A 134 3.55 7.77 5.07
C ASN A 134 4.80 7.13 5.68
N PRO A 135 6.01 7.63 5.34
CA PRO A 135 7.26 7.09 5.90
C PRO A 135 7.35 7.17 7.42
N MET A 136 6.58 8.09 8.04
CA MET A 136 6.54 8.27 9.49
C MET A 136 5.63 7.25 10.20
N LEU A 137 4.79 6.50 9.47
CA LEU A 137 4.00 5.41 10.07
C LEU A 137 4.91 4.24 10.42
N PRO A 138 4.93 3.79 11.68
CA PRO A 138 5.74 2.64 12.08
C PRO A 138 5.32 1.37 11.36
N HIS A 139 4.04 1.23 11.12
CA HIS A 139 3.46 0.13 10.37
C HIS A 139 2.26 0.59 9.56
N ARG A 140 2.12 0.08 8.35
CA ARG A 140 1.00 0.40 7.46
C ARG A 140 -0.37 0.11 8.10
N MET A 141 -0.45 -0.94 8.90
CA MET A 141 -1.69 -1.34 9.59
C MET A 141 -2.12 -0.37 10.70
N ASP A 142 -1.27 0.55 11.09
CA ASP A 142 -1.63 1.61 12.05
C ASP A 142 -2.63 2.60 11.46
N PHE A 143 -2.83 2.58 10.15
CA PHE A 143 -3.83 3.34 9.45
C PHE A 143 -4.48 2.47 8.37
N ALA A 144 -5.44 1.66 8.79
CA ALA A 144 -5.99 0.56 8.00
C ALA A 144 -7.11 0.99 7.03
N LEU A 145 -6.86 2.00 6.21
CA LEU A 145 -7.74 2.34 5.08
C LEU A 145 -7.30 1.59 3.83
N VAL A 146 -8.23 0.97 3.15
CA VAL A 146 -7.98 0.19 1.93
C VAL A 146 -9.13 0.37 0.94
N LYS A 147 -8.80 0.49 -0.34
CA LYS A 147 -9.76 0.32 -1.43
C LYS A 147 -9.25 -0.74 -2.40
N TRP A 148 -10.13 -1.63 -2.77
CA TRP A 148 -9.85 -2.68 -3.74
C TRP A 148 -10.24 -2.27 -5.15
N ALA A 149 -9.40 -2.66 -6.08
CA ALA A 149 -9.62 -2.42 -7.50
C ALA A 149 -9.83 -3.74 -8.27
#